data_3a85be435203b14f57fdfd72c44b2788
#
_entry.id   3a85be435203b14f57fdfd72c44b2788
#
_cell.length_a   1.000
_cell.length_b   1.000
_cell.length_c   1.000
_cell.angle_alpha   90.00
_cell.angle_beta   90.00
_cell.angle_gamma   90.00
#
_symmetry.space_group_name_H-M   'P 1'
#
loop_
_entity.id
_entity.type
_entity.pdbx_description
1 polymer ?
#
loop_
_entity_poly.entity_id
_entity_poly.type
_entity_poly.pdbx_seq_one_letter_code
_entity_poly.pdbx_strand_id
1 'polypeptide(L)'
;MFTRFKQMRSTTVCAAILMLSACGGGGGSSGGGTVNTPAPPIEFSLTRPSNYVLKWSDEFTTTGAPSSAWTYDIGAPLLGGTVWGNSERQFYTSDAANAFVSNGELSIQPISGVPAGALSTSPSLLATSARIKTDTSSYYNSLNGTPYGFYEIRAKVPCIAGAWPAIWMMGKTGEWPARGEIDIMEWFGRYFASDVNQVQSGVHTTNNAGANSRYTKAGVPAMCTNYHNFQMHWSASEILIGVDGAPTFSYKKPQGAGVADWPFDQPAHLILNVAVGGNLGGDVNLANLPSMTLKVDYVKVWQAP
;
A
#
# COMPACT_ATOMS: atom_id res chain seq x y z
N MET A 1 -11.44 48.70 7.04
CA MET A 1 -10.18 48.75 7.79
C MET A 1 -9.23 47.76 7.15
N PHE A 2 -8.35 48.24 6.28
CA PHE A 2 -7.46 47.41 5.45
C PHE A 2 -6.15 47.21 6.18
N THR A 3 -5.74 45.94 6.37
CA THR A 3 -4.40 45.63 6.90
C THR A 3 -3.58 44.95 5.80
N ARG A 4 -2.51 45.64 5.41
CA ARG A 4 -1.56 45.27 4.36
C ARG A 4 -0.68 44.11 4.85
N PHE A 5 -0.55 43.02 4.06
CA PHE A 5 0.50 42.04 4.20
C PHE A 5 1.77 42.47 3.47
N LYS A 6 2.87 42.46 4.22
CA LYS A 6 4.23 42.81 3.79
C LYS A 6 4.90 41.60 3.11
N GLN A 7 5.30 41.76 1.86
CA GLN A 7 6.12 40.81 1.12
C GLN A 7 7.55 40.76 1.70
N MET A 8 8.01 39.60 2.14
CA MET A 8 9.43 39.36 2.43
C MET A 8 10.08 38.77 1.18
N ARG A 9 11.08 39.48 0.66
CA ARG A 9 11.92 39.05 -0.45
C ARG A 9 13.00 38.09 0.08
N SER A 10 13.10 36.90 -0.50
CA SER A 10 14.18 35.95 -0.28
C SER A 10 15.37 36.30 -1.15
N THR A 11 16.53 36.52 -0.55
CA THR A 11 17.82 36.75 -1.21
C THR A 11 18.50 35.41 -1.45
N THR A 12 18.73 35.09 -2.70
CA THR A 12 19.50 33.93 -3.15
C THR A 12 21.00 34.22 -2.95
N VAL A 13 21.69 33.41 -2.18
CA VAL A 13 23.15 33.43 -2.06
C VAL A 13 23.74 32.39 -2.99
N CYS A 14 24.43 32.84 -4.05
CA CYS A 14 25.29 32.01 -4.89
C CYS A 14 26.61 31.76 -4.18
N ALA A 15 26.95 30.51 -3.90
CA ALA A 15 28.32 30.12 -3.48
C ALA A 15 29.13 29.71 -4.71
N ALA A 16 30.14 30.45 -5.00
CA ALA A 16 31.13 30.15 -6.04
C ALA A 16 32.16 29.14 -5.51
N ILE A 17 32.38 28.07 -6.25
CA ILE A 17 33.43 27.09 -5.98
C ILE A 17 34.69 27.55 -6.74
N LEU A 18 35.76 27.91 -6.02
CA LEU A 18 37.08 28.13 -6.57
C LEU A 18 37.80 26.79 -6.77
N MET A 19 38.20 26.51 -7.99
CA MET A 19 39.22 25.50 -8.31
C MET A 19 40.59 26.05 -8.10
N LEU A 20 41.40 25.42 -7.23
CA LEU A 20 42.84 25.62 -7.19
C LEU A 20 43.54 24.42 -7.85
N SER A 21 44.19 24.64 -8.95
CA SER A 21 45.17 23.72 -9.52
C SER A 21 46.53 24.04 -8.92
N ALA A 22 47.22 23.05 -8.38
CA ALA A 22 48.60 23.11 -8.02
C ALA A 22 49.36 21.96 -8.66
N CYS A 23 50.20 22.26 -9.62
CA CYS A 23 51.29 21.41 -10.10
C CYS A 23 52.48 21.47 -9.13
N GLY A 24 53.03 20.29 -8.76
CA GLY A 24 54.30 20.19 -8.10
C GLY A 24 54.80 18.76 -8.14
N GLY A 25 55.86 18.53 -8.92
CA GLY A 25 56.45 17.22 -9.12
C GLY A 25 57.50 16.84 -8.06
N GLY A 26 57.79 15.55 -8.01
CA GLY A 26 59.07 15.04 -7.50
C GLY A 26 58.99 13.84 -6.58
N GLY A 27 59.52 12.70 -7.02
CA GLY A 27 60.30 11.78 -6.22
C GLY A 27 59.53 10.57 -5.61
N GLY A 28 59.86 9.39 -6.11
CA GLY A 28 59.29 8.10 -5.76
C GLY A 28 59.55 7.60 -4.35
N SER A 29 58.65 6.74 -3.94
CA SER A 29 58.91 5.57 -3.08
C SER A 29 57.74 4.60 -3.21
N SER A 30 58.04 3.38 -3.58
CA SER A 30 57.09 2.26 -3.64
C SER A 30 56.64 1.85 -2.26
N GLY A 31 55.48 2.32 -1.87
CA GLY A 31 54.70 1.81 -0.71
C GLY A 31 53.37 1.27 -1.22
N GLY A 32 53.19 -0.05 -1.18
CA GLY A 32 51.93 -0.70 -1.49
C GLY A 32 50.82 -0.27 -0.52
N GLY A 33 50.20 0.86 -0.84
CA GLY A 33 48.97 1.28 -0.19
C GLY A 33 47.83 0.44 -0.72
N THR A 34 47.25 -0.44 0.12
CA THR A 34 45.95 -1.03 -0.12
C THR A 34 44.95 0.11 -0.22
N VAL A 35 44.48 0.39 -1.44
CA VAL A 35 43.32 1.25 -1.67
C VAL A 35 42.13 0.59 -0.97
N ASN A 36 41.79 1.14 0.16
CA ASN A 36 40.52 0.83 0.81
C ASN A 36 39.40 1.37 -0.09
N THR A 37 39.00 0.56 -1.06
CA THR A 37 37.76 0.81 -1.81
C THR A 37 36.65 0.77 -0.79
N PRO A 38 35.84 1.85 -0.59
CA PRO A 38 34.68 1.79 0.27
C PRO A 38 33.84 0.59 -0.19
N ALA A 39 33.43 -0.24 0.75
CA ALA A 39 32.48 -1.31 0.46
C ALA A 39 31.27 -0.66 -0.26
N PRO A 40 30.75 -1.27 -1.32
CA PRO A 40 29.56 -0.75 -1.99
C PRO A 40 28.47 -0.60 -0.92
N PRO A 41 27.59 0.41 -1.03
CA PRO A 41 26.46 0.55 -0.15
C PRO A 41 25.74 -0.80 -0.09
N ILE A 42 25.40 -1.28 1.11
CA ILE A 42 24.58 -2.47 1.24
C ILE A 42 23.23 -2.07 0.65
N GLU A 43 22.95 -2.49 -0.58
CA GLU A 43 21.63 -2.38 -1.17
C GLU A 43 20.73 -3.33 -0.36
N PHE A 44 19.92 -2.74 0.52
CA PHE A 44 18.87 -3.49 1.19
C PHE A 44 17.88 -3.95 0.13
N SER A 45 17.94 -5.22 -0.24
CA SER A 45 16.97 -5.84 -1.13
C SER A 45 15.92 -6.58 -0.30
N LEU A 46 14.64 -6.28 -0.54
CA LEU A 46 13.53 -7.02 0.04
C LEU A 46 13.34 -8.32 -0.75
N THR A 47 14.07 -9.34 -0.35
CA THR A 47 13.98 -10.66 -0.96
C THR A 47 13.35 -11.68 -0.01
N ARG A 48 12.58 -12.60 -0.56
CA ARG A 48 12.03 -13.72 0.21
C ARG A 48 13.18 -14.57 0.75
N PRO A 49 13.21 -14.90 2.06
CA PRO A 49 14.19 -15.83 2.62
C PRO A 49 14.14 -17.19 1.90
N SER A 50 15.31 -17.71 1.53
CA SER A 50 15.44 -18.92 0.68
C SER A 50 14.88 -20.18 1.33
N ASN A 51 14.84 -20.23 2.66
CA ASN A 51 14.30 -21.35 3.44
C ASN A 51 12.78 -21.25 3.67
N TYR A 52 12.10 -20.16 3.25
CA TYR A 52 10.65 -20.04 3.40
C TYR A 52 9.91 -20.93 2.42
N VAL A 53 8.87 -21.59 2.89
CA VAL A 53 7.99 -22.47 2.11
C VAL A 53 6.65 -21.80 1.83
N LEU A 54 6.10 -22.04 0.64
CA LEU A 54 4.78 -21.53 0.27
C LEU A 54 3.72 -22.16 1.18
N LYS A 55 2.94 -21.33 1.84
CA LYS A 55 1.86 -21.73 2.75
C LYS A 55 0.48 -21.50 2.16
N TRP A 56 0.32 -20.41 1.42
CA TRP A 56 -0.94 -20.04 0.79
C TRP A 56 -0.70 -19.28 -0.50
N SER A 57 -1.56 -19.51 -1.50
CA SER A 57 -1.58 -18.72 -2.72
C SER A 57 -2.97 -18.68 -3.35
N ASP A 58 -3.25 -17.64 -4.12
CA ASP A 58 -4.29 -17.61 -5.13
C ASP A 58 -3.69 -17.06 -6.43
N GLU A 59 -3.72 -17.87 -7.48
CA GLU A 59 -3.19 -17.57 -8.82
C GLU A 59 -4.32 -17.13 -9.77
N PHE A 60 -5.53 -16.98 -9.26
CA PHE A 60 -6.72 -16.53 -10.00
C PHE A 60 -6.96 -17.28 -11.32
N THR A 61 -6.76 -18.59 -11.34
CA THR A 61 -6.82 -19.41 -12.56
C THR A 61 -8.24 -19.75 -13.00
N THR A 62 -9.23 -19.72 -12.11
CA THR A 62 -10.61 -20.12 -12.39
C THR A 62 -11.44 -18.89 -12.73
N THR A 63 -11.86 -18.78 -14.00
CA THR A 63 -12.73 -17.68 -14.45
C THR A 63 -14.07 -17.66 -13.71
N GLY A 64 -14.53 -16.47 -13.34
CA GLY A 64 -15.79 -16.23 -12.64
C GLY A 64 -15.61 -15.41 -11.36
N ALA A 65 -16.33 -15.75 -10.31
CA ALA A 65 -16.16 -15.11 -9.01
C ALA A 65 -14.80 -15.49 -8.40
N PRO A 66 -14.20 -14.63 -7.56
CA PRO A 66 -13.08 -15.01 -6.70
C PRO A 66 -13.39 -16.27 -5.91
N SER A 67 -12.35 -17.07 -5.61
CA SER A 67 -12.50 -18.33 -4.89
C SER A 67 -13.09 -18.14 -3.48
N SER A 68 -13.55 -19.22 -2.86
CA SER A 68 -14.07 -19.20 -1.48
C SER A 68 -13.01 -18.86 -0.41
N ALA A 69 -11.75 -18.67 -0.80
CA ALA A 69 -10.71 -18.11 0.05
C ALA A 69 -10.95 -16.63 0.37
N TRP A 70 -11.79 -15.96 -0.43
CA TRP A 70 -12.15 -14.55 -0.28
C TRP A 70 -13.57 -14.38 0.23
N THR A 71 -13.75 -13.45 1.16
CA THR A 71 -15.03 -12.93 1.62
C THR A 71 -15.17 -11.47 1.24
N TYR A 72 -16.37 -10.90 1.38
CA TYR A 72 -16.64 -9.53 0.96
C TYR A 72 -17.07 -8.68 2.15
N ASP A 73 -16.61 -7.44 2.17
CA ASP A 73 -17.26 -6.39 2.94
C ASP A 73 -18.32 -5.74 2.05
N ILE A 74 -19.56 -5.70 2.52
CA ILE A 74 -20.72 -5.22 1.75
C ILE A 74 -21.24 -3.92 2.33
N GLY A 75 -21.64 -3.01 1.44
CA GLY A 75 -22.30 -1.77 1.82
C GLY A 75 -21.41 -0.55 1.76
N ALA A 76 -21.88 0.50 2.39
CA ALA A 76 -21.14 1.72 2.68
C ALA A 76 -21.20 2.02 4.19
N PRO A 77 -21.00 1.02 5.06
CA PRO A 77 -21.25 1.22 6.48
C PRO A 77 -20.18 2.12 7.05
N LEU A 78 -20.68 3.02 7.89
CA LEU A 78 -19.87 3.57 8.92
C LEU A 78 -20.56 3.47 10.25
N LEU A 79 -19.77 3.44 11.29
CA LEU A 79 -20.14 3.69 12.65
C LEU A 79 -21.06 4.93 12.73
N GLY A 80 -22.38 4.70 12.71
CA GLY A 80 -23.38 5.75 12.73
C GLY A 80 -23.45 6.66 11.51
N GLY A 81 -22.80 6.29 10.40
CA GLY A 81 -22.68 7.09 9.20
C GLY A 81 -23.14 6.38 7.94
N THR A 82 -22.97 7.06 6.85
CA THR A 82 -23.61 6.75 5.57
C THR A 82 -22.59 6.39 4.48
N VAL A 83 -21.28 6.50 4.76
CA VAL A 83 -20.19 6.19 3.83
C VAL A 83 -18.99 5.62 4.61
N TRP A 84 -18.08 4.90 3.95
CA TRP A 84 -16.81 4.49 4.53
C TRP A 84 -16.01 5.71 5.01
N GLY A 85 -15.06 5.49 5.92
CA GLY A 85 -14.13 6.52 6.41
C GLY A 85 -13.57 7.36 5.26
N ASN A 86 -13.10 8.57 5.54
CA ASN A 86 -12.55 9.47 4.51
C ASN A 86 -13.56 9.96 3.46
N SER A 87 -14.86 9.91 3.75
CA SER A 87 -15.92 10.38 2.83
C SER A 87 -15.92 9.67 1.47
N GLU A 88 -15.56 8.41 1.46
CA GLU A 88 -15.55 7.57 0.26
C GLU A 88 -16.93 7.50 -0.40
N ARG A 89 -16.98 7.31 -1.71
CA ARG A 89 -18.20 7.49 -2.51
C ARG A 89 -18.64 6.22 -3.25
N GLN A 90 -18.17 5.04 -2.87
CA GLN A 90 -18.62 3.75 -3.37
C GLN A 90 -19.47 3.01 -2.34
N PHE A 91 -20.32 2.15 -2.87
CA PHE A 91 -21.00 1.07 -2.16
C PHE A 91 -20.32 -0.25 -2.54
N TYR A 92 -19.77 -0.97 -1.57
CA TYR A 92 -19.13 -2.25 -1.86
C TYR A 92 -20.17 -3.36 -2.01
N THR A 93 -19.95 -4.22 -3.01
CA THR A 93 -20.84 -5.34 -3.33
C THR A 93 -20.05 -6.64 -3.50
N SER A 94 -20.78 -7.75 -3.59
CA SER A 94 -20.28 -9.04 -4.05
C SER A 94 -20.67 -9.33 -5.49
N ASP A 95 -21.08 -8.31 -6.25
CA ASP A 95 -21.48 -8.46 -7.65
C ASP A 95 -20.27 -8.85 -8.50
N ALA A 96 -20.49 -9.80 -9.43
CA ALA A 96 -19.47 -10.21 -10.39
C ALA A 96 -19.01 -9.07 -11.33
N ALA A 97 -19.78 -8.00 -11.44
CA ALA A 97 -19.34 -6.81 -12.15
C ALA A 97 -18.28 -5.99 -11.41
N ASN A 98 -18.20 -6.12 -10.08
CA ASN A 98 -17.22 -5.40 -9.25
C ASN A 98 -15.99 -6.22 -8.88
N ALA A 99 -16.11 -7.56 -8.78
CA ALA A 99 -14.97 -8.44 -8.53
C ALA A 99 -15.11 -9.73 -9.32
N PHE A 100 -14.20 -9.97 -10.24
CA PHE A 100 -14.22 -11.15 -11.11
C PHE A 100 -12.82 -11.58 -11.51
N VAL A 101 -12.70 -12.87 -11.81
CA VAL A 101 -11.49 -13.47 -12.37
C VAL A 101 -11.68 -13.72 -13.86
N SER A 102 -10.75 -13.26 -14.67
CA SER A 102 -10.69 -13.53 -16.11
C SER A 102 -9.25 -13.50 -16.61
N ASN A 103 -8.93 -14.35 -17.56
CA ASN A 103 -7.59 -14.43 -18.17
C ASN A 103 -6.45 -14.63 -17.16
N GLY A 104 -6.71 -15.35 -16.05
CA GLY A 104 -5.70 -15.62 -15.04
C GLY A 104 -5.41 -14.43 -14.09
N GLU A 105 -6.31 -13.45 -14.01
CA GLU A 105 -6.19 -12.33 -13.10
C GLU A 105 -7.51 -11.97 -12.41
N LEU A 106 -7.43 -11.51 -11.18
CA LEU A 106 -8.54 -10.88 -10.49
C LEU A 106 -8.64 -9.41 -10.92
N SER A 107 -9.84 -8.96 -11.21
CA SER A 107 -10.18 -7.56 -11.43
C SER A 107 -11.12 -7.06 -10.32
N ILE A 108 -10.78 -5.92 -9.70
CA ILE A 108 -11.67 -5.17 -8.82
C ILE A 108 -11.99 -3.86 -9.54
N GLN A 109 -13.25 -3.70 -9.95
CA GLN A 109 -13.68 -2.64 -10.86
C GLN A 109 -14.83 -1.82 -10.28
N PRO A 110 -14.65 -0.52 -10.06
CA PRO A 110 -15.75 0.39 -9.81
C PRO A 110 -16.61 0.56 -11.06
N ILE A 111 -17.93 0.55 -10.86
CA ILE A 111 -18.92 0.82 -11.92
C ILE A 111 -19.93 1.88 -11.47
N SER A 112 -20.50 2.61 -12.42
CA SER A 112 -21.50 3.63 -12.15
C SER A 112 -22.81 3.04 -11.62
N GLY A 113 -23.44 3.76 -10.72
CA GLY A 113 -24.69 3.37 -10.07
C GLY A 113 -24.47 2.84 -8.66
N VAL A 114 -25.54 2.80 -7.90
CA VAL A 114 -25.61 2.28 -6.53
C VAL A 114 -26.90 1.49 -6.34
N PRO A 115 -26.95 0.51 -5.42
CA PRO A 115 -28.16 -0.27 -5.17
C PRO A 115 -29.35 0.61 -4.78
N ALA A 116 -30.55 0.19 -5.19
CA ALA A 116 -31.77 0.87 -4.80
C ALA A 116 -31.87 1.01 -3.28
N GLY A 117 -32.18 2.19 -2.79
CA GLY A 117 -32.26 2.50 -1.36
C GLY A 117 -30.93 2.94 -0.73
N ALA A 118 -29.77 2.64 -1.29
CA ALA A 118 -28.50 3.10 -0.72
C ALA A 118 -28.37 4.62 -0.68
N LEU A 119 -28.91 5.32 -1.67
CA LEU A 119 -28.90 6.79 -1.71
C LEU A 119 -29.78 7.45 -0.67
N SER A 120 -30.78 6.77 -0.13
CA SER A 120 -31.61 7.30 0.96
C SER A 120 -30.84 7.50 2.24
N THR A 121 -29.81 6.67 2.47
CA THR A 121 -28.93 6.74 3.63
C THR A 121 -27.57 7.37 3.34
N SER A 122 -27.17 7.39 2.07
CA SER A 122 -25.84 7.83 1.62
C SER A 122 -25.93 8.55 0.26
N PRO A 123 -26.48 9.79 0.24
CA PRO A 123 -26.74 10.50 -1.02
C PRO A 123 -25.45 10.90 -1.80
N SER A 124 -24.29 10.81 -1.17
CA SER A 124 -23.01 11.12 -1.79
C SER A 124 -22.41 9.96 -2.59
N LEU A 125 -23.00 8.77 -2.54
CA LEU A 125 -22.51 7.61 -3.29
C LEU A 125 -22.66 7.82 -4.80
N LEU A 126 -21.67 7.35 -5.55
CA LEU A 126 -21.58 7.50 -7.01
C LEU A 126 -21.45 6.18 -7.76
N ALA A 127 -20.89 5.17 -7.10
CA ALA A 127 -20.47 3.96 -7.76
C ALA A 127 -20.69 2.75 -6.84
N THR A 128 -20.69 1.55 -7.42
CA THR A 128 -20.37 0.32 -6.71
C THR A 128 -18.90 -0.03 -6.93
N SER A 129 -18.33 -0.82 -6.02
CA SER A 129 -16.98 -1.39 -6.12
C SER A 129 -16.92 -2.69 -5.32
N ALA A 130 -15.75 -3.30 -5.18
CA ALA A 130 -15.56 -4.43 -4.29
C ALA A 130 -14.43 -4.18 -3.29
N ARG A 131 -14.61 -4.77 -2.09
CA ARG A 131 -13.62 -4.94 -1.05
C ARG A 131 -13.67 -6.38 -0.61
N ILE A 132 -12.62 -7.13 -0.97
CA ILE A 132 -12.50 -8.55 -0.66
C ILE A 132 -11.36 -8.79 0.33
N LYS A 133 -11.51 -9.85 1.12
CA LYS A 133 -10.54 -10.15 2.19
C LYS A 133 -10.38 -11.66 2.38
N THR A 134 -9.19 -12.06 2.85
CA THR A 134 -8.86 -13.46 3.18
C THR A 134 -9.31 -13.85 4.60
N ASP A 135 -10.38 -13.26 5.13
CA ASP A 135 -10.89 -13.50 6.50
C ASP A 135 -11.64 -14.84 6.59
N THR A 136 -10.95 -15.94 6.29
CA THR A 136 -11.48 -17.30 6.31
C THR A 136 -10.68 -18.20 7.24
N SER A 137 -11.34 -19.22 7.83
CA SER A 137 -10.64 -20.21 8.64
C SER A 137 -9.60 -20.99 7.83
N SER A 138 -9.86 -21.23 6.54
CA SER A 138 -8.91 -21.89 5.64
C SER A 138 -7.62 -21.08 5.50
N TYR A 139 -7.74 -19.76 5.29
CA TYR A 139 -6.56 -18.88 5.22
C TYR A 139 -5.76 -18.88 6.52
N TYR A 140 -6.41 -18.65 7.67
CA TYR A 140 -5.71 -18.63 8.95
C TYR A 140 -5.06 -19.97 9.29
N ASN A 141 -5.71 -21.09 8.97
CA ASN A 141 -5.16 -22.43 9.21
C ASN A 141 -3.95 -22.71 8.32
N SER A 142 -3.93 -22.27 7.06
CA SER A 142 -2.79 -22.46 6.18
C SER A 142 -1.53 -21.74 6.67
N LEU A 143 -1.71 -20.67 7.43
CA LEU A 143 -0.63 -19.90 8.07
C LEU A 143 -0.31 -20.36 9.50
N ASN A 144 -0.84 -21.51 9.95
CA ASN A 144 -0.66 -22.03 11.32
C ASN A 144 -1.00 -21.01 12.43
N GLY A 145 -1.90 -20.08 12.15
CA GLY A 145 -2.31 -19.01 13.06
C GLY A 145 -1.25 -17.93 13.34
N THR A 146 -0.09 -17.95 12.66
CA THR A 146 0.92 -16.90 12.78
C THR A 146 0.83 -15.93 11.59
N PRO A 147 0.98 -14.61 11.82
CA PRO A 147 1.00 -13.64 10.74
C PRO A 147 2.36 -13.54 10.04
N TYR A 148 3.43 -14.04 10.66
CA TYR A 148 4.78 -13.80 10.19
C TYR A 148 5.07 -14.54 8.89
N GLY A 149 5.67 -13.84 7.94
CA GLY A 149 5.95 -14.43 6.64
C GLY A 149 6.45 -13.41 5.62
N PHE A 150 6.64 -13.89 4.41
CA PHE A 150 6.87 -13.07 3.25
C PHE A 150 5.61 -13.11 2.38
N TYR A 151 5.04 -11.94 2.15
CA TYR A 151 3.83 -11.72 1.37
C TYR A 151 4.22 -11.07 0.05
N GLU A 152 3.66 -11.53 -1.05
CA GLU A 152 3.87 -10.95 -2.36
C GLU A 152 2.55 -10.92 -3.13
N ILE A 153 2.18 -9.74 -3.56
CA ILE A 153 1.01 -9.51 -4.38
C ILE A 153 1.46 -8.87 -5.69
N ARG A 154 1.26 -9.57 -6.80
CA ARG A 154 1.57 -9.04 -8.11
C ARG A 154 0.35 -8.37 -8.69
N ALA A 155 0.43 -7.07 -8.87
CA ALA A 155 -0.73 -6.28 -9.29
C ALA A 155 -0.35 -5.14 -10.23
N LYS A 156 -1.35 -4.71 -11.02
CA LYS A 156 -1.32 -3.48 -11.81
C LYS A 156 -2.34 -2.51 -11.24
N VAL A 157 -1.84 -1.34 -10.85
CA VAL A 157 -2.59 -0.34 -10.10
C VAL A 157 -3.23 0.69 -11.03
N PRO A 158 -4.52 1.01 -10.88
CA PRO A 158 -5.14 2.09 -11.63
C PRO A 158 -4.70 3.45 -11.07
N CYS A 159 -4.00 4.23 -11.89
CA CYS A 159 -3.52 5.54 -11.48
C CYS A 159 -4.34 6.65 -12.17
N ILE A 160 -5.52 6.87 -11.66
CA ILE A 160 -6.43 7.88 -12.23
C ILE A 160 -7.10 8.68 -11.12
N ALA A 161 -7.29 9.99 -11.33
CA ALA A 161 -7.97 10.85 -10.37
C ALA A 161 -9.36 10.27 -10.03
N GLY A 162 -9.70 10.27 -8.77
CA GLY A 162 -10.91 9.66 -8.23
C GLY A 162 -10.72 8.23 -7.72
N ALA A 163 -9.65 7.52 -8.10
CA ALA A 163 -9.37 6.18 -7.62
C ALA A 163 -8.56 6.19 -6.30
N TRP A 164 -8.83 5.21 -5.46
CA TRP A 164 -8.02 4.87 -4.28
C TRP A 164 -7.94 3.35 -4.14
N PRO A 165 -7.10 2.71 -4.96
CA PRO A 165 -6.78 1.29 -4.80
C PRO A 165 -5.90 1.06 -3.59
N ALA A 166 -6.13 -0.07 -2.89
CA ALA A 166 -5.33 -0.48 -1.74
C ALA A 166 -5.10 -1.99 -1.69
N ILE A 167 -3.89 -2.36 -1.26
CA ILE A 167 -3.45 -3.70 -0.86
C ILE A 167 -2.97 -3.57 0.57
N TRP A 168 -3.70 -4.12 1.53
CA TRP A 168 -3.48 -3.86 2.93
C TRP A 168 -3.94 -5.00 3.83
N MET A 169 -3.63 -4.92 5.11
CA MET A 169 -3.97 -5.96 6.09
C MET A 169 -4.59 -5.37 7.35
N MET A 170 -5.47 -6.14 7.95
CA MET A 170 -6.12 -5.80 9.21
C MET A 170 -5.97 -6.96 10.20
N GLY A 171 -5.63 -6.67 11.44
CA GLY A 171 -5.59 -7.65 12.51
C GLY A 171 -6.95 -8.34 12.72
N LYS A 172 -6.94 -9.63 13.06
CA LYS A 172 -8.14 -10.47 13.17
C LYS A 172 -9.07 -10.02 14.28
N THR A 173 -8.52 -9.59 15.40
CA THR A 173 -9.29 -9.31 16.62
C THR A 173 -9.08 -7.89 17.13
N GLY A 174 -10.08 -7.33 17.78
CA GLY A 174 -10.07 -5.99 18.34
C GLY A 174 -10.73 -4.95 17.42
N GLU A 175 -10.82 -3.72 17.92
CA GLU A 175 -11.34 -2.58 17.18
C GLU A 175 -10.19 -1.76 16.58
N TRP A 176 -10.48 -1.10 15.46
CA TRP A 176 -9.54 -0.16 14.86
C TRP A 176 -9.34 1.10 15.74
N PRO A 177 -8.11 1.62 15.92
CA PRO A 177 -6.84 1.17 15.34
C PRO A 177 -6.08 0.15 16.21
N ALA A 178 -6.61 -0.27 17.36
CA ALA A 178 -5.93 -1.15 18.31
C ALA A 178 -5.67 -2.57 17.75
N ARG A 179 -6.47 -3.00 16.77
CA ARG A 179 -6.27 -4.29 16.08
C ARG A 179 -5.09 -4.28 15.10
N GLY A 180 -4.54 -3.12 14.78
CA GLY A 180 -3.44 -2.93 13.83
C GLY A 180 -3.87 -2.99 12.37
N GLU A 181 -3.27 -2.13 11.55
CA GLU A 181 -3.44 -2.05 10.10
C GLU A 181 -2.07 -1.92 9.47
N ILE A 182 -1.83 -2.61 8.35
CA ILE A 182 -0.60 -2.56 7.57
C ILE A 182 -0.97 -2.27 6.12
N ASP A 183 -0.57 -1.11 5.61
CA ASP A 183 -0.82 -0.69 4.25
C ASP A 183 0.38 -1.04 3.39
N ILE A 184 0.29 -2.17 2.65
CA ILE A 184 1.37 -2.64 1.78
C ILE A 184 1.48 -1.70 0.58
N MET A 185 0.35 -1.31 0.01
CA MET A 185 0.27 -0.38 -1.12
C MET A 185 -1.00 0.44 -1.04
N GLU A 186 -0.86 1.74 -1.13
CA GLU A 186 -1.95 2.68 -1.40
C GLU A 186 -1.55 3.65 -2.51
N TRP A 187 -2.49 3.92 -3.41
CA TRP A 187 -2.35 4.97 -4.41
C TRP A 187 -3.53 5.93 -4.33
N PHE A 188 -3.25 7.23 -4.22
CA PHE A 188 -4.27 8.25 -3.95
C PHE A 188 -4.52 9.17 -5.14
N GLY A 189 -5.69 9.09 -5.76
CA GLY A 189 -6.07 9.92 -6.89
C GLY A 189 -5.94 11.41 -6.63
N ARG A 190 -6.21 11.87 -5.41
CA ARG A 190 -6.09 13.28 -5.02
C ARG A 190 -4.65 13.77 -5.02
N TYR A 191 -3.70 12.95 -4.58
CA TYR A 191 -2.34 13.41 -4.30
C TYR A 191 -1.32 12.96 -5.33
N PHE A 192 -1.56 11.83 -6.01
CA PHE A 192 -0.59 11.22 -6.91
C PHE A 192 -0.93 11.40 -8.40
N ALA A 193 -2.12 11.95 -8.74
CA ALA A 193 -2.49 12.15 -10.15
C ALA A 193 -1.55 13.08 -10.93
N SER A 194 -0.79 13.95 -10.25
CA SER A 194 0.24 14.82 -10.85
C SER A 194 1.62 14.15 -10.95
N ASP A 195 1.88 13.11 -10.14
CA ASP A 195 3.06 12.27 -10.20
C ASP A 195 2.62 10.82 -9.95
N VAL A 196 2.18 10.18 -11.01
CA VAL A 196 1.56 8.85 -10.96
C VAL A 196 2.50 7.73 -10.50
N ASN A 197 3.81 7.97 -10.51
CA ASN A 197 4.83 7.01 -10.10
C ASN A 197 5.06 6.98 -8.58
N GLN A 198 4.07 7.38 -7.79
CA GLN A 198 4.12 7.34 -6.32
C GLN A 198 3.36 6.15 -5.75
N VAL A 199 3.81 5.67 -4.61
CA VAL A 199 3.11 4.70 -3.76
C VAL A 199 3.26 5.12 -2.30
N GLN A 200 2.26 4.87 -1.47
CA GLN A 200 2.38 5.00 -0.04
C GLN A 200 2.28 3.63 0.61
N SER A 201 3.14 3.40 1.62
CA SER A 201 3.07 2.24 2.52
C SER A 201 3.13 2.71 3.96
N GLY A 202 2.47 2.00 4.87
CA GLY A 202 2.40 2.45 6.25
C GLY A 202 1.83 1.46 7.24
N VAL A 203 1.68 1.91 8.50
CA VAL A 203 1.01 1.17 9.56
C VAL A 203 0.15 2.10 10.41
N HIS A 204 -0.94 1.56 10.95
CA HIS A 204 -1.77 2.21 11.96
C HIS A 204 -1.82 1.36 13.23
N THR A 205 -1.62 2.03 14.36
CA THR A 205 -1.67 1.45 15.70
C THR A 205 -2.42 2.41 16.63
N THR A 206 -2.70 2.04 17.87
CA THR A 206 -3.37 2.95 18.82
C THR A 206 -2.63 4.27 18.97
N ASN A 207 -1.30 4.22 19.06
CA ASN A 207 -0.48 5.42 19.25
C ASN A 207 -0.12 6.13 17.94
N ASN A 208 -0.29 5.47 16.79
CA ASN A 208 0.07 5.99 15.47
C ASN A 208 -1.06 5.72 14.47
N ALA A 209 -2.14 6.48 14.51
CA ALA A 209 -3.27 6.34 13.60
C ALA A 209 -3.77 7.69 13.09
N GLY A 210 -4.53 7.69 12.01
CA GLY A 210 -5.03 8.89 11.37
C GLY A 210 -3.89 9.84 10.97
N ALA A 211 -3.93 11.09 11.44
CA ALA A 211 -2.91 12.10 11.15
C ALA A 211 -1.51 11.76 11.73
N ASN A 212 -1.43 10.85 12.70
CA ASN A 212 -0.19 10.42 13.32
C ASN A 212 0.31 9.07 12.78
N SER A 213 -0.31 8.50 11.75
CA SER A 213 0.12 7.22 11.18
C SER A 213 1.57 7.26 10.69
N ARG A 214 2.23 6.12 10.76
CA ARG A 214 3.59 5.94 10.25
C ARG A 214 3.51 5.48 8.79
N TYR A 215 3.95 6.32 7.87
CA TYR A 215 3.95 6.00 6.44
C TYR A 215 5.17 6.58 5.73
N THR A 216 5.46 6.03 4.57
CA THR A 216 6.46 6.57 3.62
C THR A 216 5.84 6.60 2.22
N LYS A 217 6.16 7.64 1.46
CA LYS A 217 5.90 7.71 0.02
C LYS A 217 7.17 7.39 -0.73
N ALA A 218 7.05 6.58 -1.76
CA ALA A 218 8.18 6.16 -2.58
C ALA A 218 7.84 6.26 -4.07
N GLY A 219 8.85 6.55 -4.89
CA GLY A 219 8.72 6.54 -6.34
C GLY A 219 8.87 5.12 -6.88
N VAL A 220 7.94 4.70 -7.75
CA VAL A 220 7.97 3.41 -8.44
C VAL A 220 7.85 3.66 -9.95
N PRO A 221 8.91 3.47 -10.74
CA PRO A 221 8.86 3.71 -12.18
C PRO A 221 7.80 2.86 -12.86
N ALA A 222 7.04 3.45 -13.78
CA ALA A 222 5.97 2.78 -14.54
C ALA A 222 4.86 2.17 -13.65
N MET A 223 4.62 2.72 -12.46
CA MET A 223 3.65 2.26 -11.46
C MET A 223 2.27 1.93 -12.04
N CYS A 224 1.82 2.67 -13.03
CA CYS A 224 0.48 2.58 -13.60
C CYS A 224 0.40 1.72 -14.86
N THR A 225 1.53 1.44 -15.50
CA THR A 225 1.58 0.77 -16.80
C THR A 225 1.98 -0.70 -16.70
N ASN A 226 2.76 -1.04 -15.68
CA ASN A 226 3.29 -2.38 -15.47
C ASN A 226 2.60 -3.09 -14.30
N TYR A 227 2.77 -4.41 -14.24
CA TYR A 227 2.57 -5.17 -13.02
C TYR A 227 3.79 -5.03 -12.16
N HIS A 228 3.57 -4.82 -10.86
CA HIS A 228 4.60 -4.74 -9.83
C HIS A 228 4.37 -5.79 -8.76
N ASN A 229 5.44 -6.25 -8.12
CA ASN A 229 5.38 -7.12 -6.96
C ASN A 229 5.36 -6.24 -5.70
N PHE A 230 4.21 -6.10 -5.06
CA PHE A 230 4.06 -5.46 -3.77
C PHE A 230 4.40 -6.49 -2.70
N GLN A 231 5.44 -6.23 -1.93
CA GLN A 231 6.07 -7.20 -1.06
C GLN A 231 6.11 -6.74 0.38
N MET A 232 5.97 -7.67 1.31
CA MET A 232 6.14 -7.43 2.73
C MET A 232 6.86 -8.62 3.38
N HIS A 233 7.92 -8.34 4.12
CA HIS A 233 8.48 -9.28 5.08
C HIS A 233 8.05 -8.88 6.48
N TRP A 234 7.23 -9.70 7.09
CA TRP A 234 6.67 -9.47 8.41
C TRP A 234 7.26 -10.48 9.40
N SER A 235 7.91 -9.96 10.44
CA SER A 235 8.52 -10.71 11.52
C SER A 235 8.00 -10.24 12.89
N ALA A 236 8.39 -10.91 13.96
CA ALA A 236 8.05 -10.49 15.33
C ALA A 236 8.64 -9.13 15.74
N SER A 237 9.62 -8.63 14.98
CA SER A 237 10.35 -7.40 15.32
C SER A 237 10.31 -6.31 14.26
N GLU A 238 9.85 -6.61 13.04
CA GLU A 238 9.85 -5.67 11.94
C GLU A 238 8.80 -6.01 10.88
N ILE A 239 8.18 -4.97 10.34
CA ILE A 239 7.41 -4.99 9.11
C ILE A 239 8.23 -4.20 8.09
N LEU A 240 8.72 -4.88 7.05
CA LEU A 240 9.47 -4.29 5.95
C LEU A 240 8.65 -4.45 4.67
N ILE A 241 8.33 -3.34 4.02
CA ILE A 241 7.51 -3.30 2.80
C ILE A 241 8.35 -2.78 1.65
N GLY A 242 8.08 -3.24 0.43
CA GLY A 242 8.75 -2.77 -0.77
C GLY A 242 8.01 -3.12 -2.05
N VAL A 243 8.57 -2.66 -3.16
CA VAL A 243 8.06 -2.91 -4.51
C VAL A 243 9.21 -3.43 -5.36
N ASP A 244 9.00 -4.53 -6.06
CA ASP A 244 9.98 -5.18 -6.96
C ASP A 244 11.35 -5.41 -6.30
N GLY A 245 11.34 -5.78 -5.02
CA GLY A 245 12.56 -6.02 -4.25
C GLY A 245 13.19 -4.77 -3.64
N ALA A 246 12.72 -3.56 -3.98
CA ALA A 246 13.21 -2.31 -3.42
C ALA A 246 12.40 -1.93 -2.16
N PRO A 247 13.00 -1.83 -0.97
CA PRO A 247 12.31 -1.41 0.23
C PRO A 247 11.74 0.01 0.12
N THR A 248 10.48 0.19 0.54
CA THR A 248 9.80 1.50 0.55
C THR A 248 9.43 1.97 1.96
N PHE A 249 9.25 1.03 2.89
CA PHE A 249 8.83 1.34 4.26
C PHE A 249 9.36 0.29 5.24
N SER A 250 9.75 0.73 6.44
CA SER A 250 10.11 -0.16 7.57
C SER A 250 9.50 0.37 8.85
N TYR A 251 8.86 -0.52 9.62
CA TYR A 251 8.42 -0.27 10.98
C TYR A 251 8.99 -1.33 11.93
N LYS A 252 9.92 -0.91 12.76
CA LYS A 252 10.56 -1.78 13.76
C LYS A 252 9.80 -1.69 15.08
N LYS A 253 9.63 -2.84 15.73
CA LYS A 253 9.02 -2.93 17.05
C LYS A 253 9.81 -2.09 18.03
N PRO A 254 9.23 -1.03 18.65
CA PRO A 254 9.94 -0.25 19.65
C PRO A 254 10.34 -1.11 20.84
N GLN A 255 11.45 -0.81 21.46
CA GLN A 255 11.88 -1.51 22.69
C GLN A 255 10.84 -1.31 23.79
N GLY A 256 10.37 -2.40 24.38
CA GLY A 256 9.33 -2.36 25.42
C GLY A 256 7.92 -2.05 24.90
N ALA A 257 7.71 -2.11 23.57
CA ALA A 257 6.42 -1.84 22.98
C ALA A 257 5.32 -2.76 23.53
N GLY A 258 4.22 -2.14 23.96
CA GLY A 258 2.96 -2.83 24.22
C GLY A 258 2.10 -2.91 22.94
N VAL A 259 0.90 -3.49 23.07
CA VAL A 259 -0.05 -3.65 21.97
C VAL A 259 -0.47 -2.32 21.34
N ALA A 260 -0.41 -1.22 22.07
CA ALA A 260 -0.74 0.12 21.56
C ALA A 260 0.24 0.64 20.50
N ASP A 261 1.49 0.17 20.52
CA ASP A 261 2.52 0.50 19.54
C ASP A 261 2.76 -0.64 18.55
N TRP A 262 2.59 -1.90 19.00
CA TRP A 262 2.83 -3.10 18.20
C TRP A 262 1.71 -4.12 18.33
N PRO A 263 0.56 -3.92 17.66
CA PRO A 263 -0.53 -4.90 17.63
C PRO A 263 -0.30 -6.07 16.64
N PHE A 264 0.88 -6.16 16.03
CA PHE A 264 1.21 -7.00 14.89
C PHE A 264 1.72 -8.41 15.27
N ASP A 265 1.42 -8.87 16.49
CA ASP A 265 1.73 -10.24 16.95
C ASP A 265 0.49 -11.17 16.86
N GLN A 266 -0.60 -10.73 16.23
CA GLN A 266 -1.84 -11.48 16.03
C GLN A 266 -2.06 -11.83 14.57
N PRO A 267 -2.83 -12.89 14.24
CA PRO A 267 -3.26 -13.17 12.88
C PRO A 267 -3.95 -11.96 12.25
N ALA A 268 -3.72 -11.77 10.96
CA ALA A 268 -4.32 -10.72 10.16
C ALA A 268 -4.80 -11.27 8.82
N HIS A 269 -5.72 -10.59 8.17
CA HIS A 269 -6.19 -10.90 6.83
C HIS A 269 -5.81 -9.83 5.84
N LEU A 270 -5.51 -10.25 4.62
CA LEU A 270 -5.27 -9.36 3.49
C LEU A 270 -6.60 -8.81 2.98
N ILE A 271 -6.59 -7.55 2.58
CA ILE A 271 -7.72 -6.85 1.99
C ILE A 271 -7.27 -6.22 0.66
N LEU A 272 -8.11 -6.37 -0.36
CA LEU A 272 -7.94 -5.77 -1.68
C LEU A 272 -9.20 -4.97 -2.00
N ASN A 273 -9.05 -3.70 -2.37
CA ASN A 273 -10.19 -2.88 -2.76
C ASN A 273 -9.82 -1.74 -3.70
N VAL A 274 -10.83 -1.18 -4.33
CA VAL A 274 -10.75 0.14 -4.96
C VAL A 274 -11.83 1.02 -4.33
N ALA A 275 -11.41 1.97 -3.51
CA ALA A 275 -12.27 3.05 -3.05
C ALA A 275 -12.40 4.12 -4.13
N VAL A 276 -13.49 4.88 -4.11
CA VAL A 276 -13.81 5.91 -5.11
C VAL A 276 -14.02 7.24 -4.42
N GLY A 277 -13.32 8.26 -4.86
CA GLY A 277 -13.48 9.63 -4.37
C GLY A 277 -13.03 9.84 -2.94
N GLY A 278 -13.76 10.69 -2.23
CA GLY A 278 -13.48 11.03 -0.84
C GLY A 278 -12.21 11.84 -0.63
N ASN A 279 -11.72 11.82 0.60
CA ASN A 279 -10.58 12.63 1.02
C ASN A 279 -9.26 12.25 0.31
N LEU A 280 -9.11 10.99 -0.09
CA LEU A 280 -7.89 10.45 -0.67
C LEU A 280 -8.02 10.17 -2.18
N GLY A 281 -9.17 9.68 -2.66
CA GLY A 281 -9.43 9.53 -4.09
C GLY A 281 -9.60 10.87 -4.82
N GLY A 282 -10.24 11.83 -4.17
CA GLY A 282 -10.50 13.16 -4.75
C GLY A 282 -11.71 13.21 -5.68
N ASP A 283 -11.67 14.08 -6.68
CA ASP A 283 -12.78 14.29 -7.60
C ASP A 283 -12.96 13.10 -8.55
N VAL A 284 -14.21 12.73 -8.78
CA VAL A 284 -14.58 11.55 -9.57
C VAL A 284 -15.21 11.97 -10.88
N ASN A 285 -14.63 11.52 -11.98
CA ASN A 285 -15.28 11.51 -13.29
C ASN A 285 -15.88 10.12 -13.52
N LEU A 286 -17.21 10.04 -13.59
CA LEU A 286 -17.92 8.77 -13.74
C LEU A 286 -17.56 8.01 -15.03
N ALA A 287 -17.17 8.71 -16.09
CA ALA A 287 -16.71 8.09 -17.33
C ALA A 287 -15.39 7.29 -17.14
N ASN A 288 -14.61 7.61 -16.10
CA ASN A 288 -13.34 6.97 -15.83
C ASN A 288 -13.46 5.74 -14.90
N LEU A 289 -14.64 5.45 -14.34
CA LEU A 289 -14.80 4.33 -13.39
C LEU A 289 -14.28 2.99 -13.93
N PRO A 290 -14.55 2.57 -15.18
CA PRO A 290 -13.98 1.32 -15.69
C PRO A 290 -12.44 1.30 -15.73
N SER A 291 -11.82 2.48 -15.89
CA SER A 291 -10.36 2.61 -15.88
C SER A 291 -9.75 2.57 -14.48
N MET A 292 -10.57 2.63 -13.42
CA MET A 292 -10.15 2.50 -12.02
C MET A 292 -10.01 1.03 -11.59
N THR A 293 -9.75 0.11 -12.52
CA THR A 293 -9.67 -1.32 -12.22
C THR A 293 -8.31 -1.70 -11.66
N LEU A 294 -8.29 -2.21 -10.43
CA LEU A 294 -7.15 -2.91 -9.84
C LEU A 294 -7.10 -4.34 -10.40
N LYS A 295 -5.98 -4.72 -11.01
CA LYS A 295 -5.76 -6.06 -11.53
C LYS A 295 -4.73 -6.78 -10.69
N VAL A 296 -5.01 -8.01 -10.27
CA VAL A 296 -4.11 -8.81 -9.44
C VAL A 296 -3.85 -10.14 -10.14
N ASP A 297 -2.58 -10.39 -10.45
CA ASP A 297 -2.11 -11.60 -11.12
C ASP A 297 -2.06 -12.77 -10.13
N TYR A 298 -1.45 -12.53 -8.96
CA TYR A 298 -1.44 -13.51 -7.87
C TYR A 298 -1.25 -12.88 -6.49
N VAL A 299 -1.57 -13.69 -5.49
CA VAL A 299 -1.21 -13.46 -4.09
C VAL A 299 -0.50 -14.70 -3.56
N LYS A 300 0.65 -14.51 -2.93
CA LYS A 300 1.47 -15.59 -2.36
C LYS A 300 1.96 -15.26 -0.97
N VAL A 301 1.94 -16.26 -0.08
CA VAL A 301 2.43 -16.14 1.29
C VAL A 301 3.35 -17.31 1.60
N TRP A 302 4.59 -16.98 1.99
CA TRP A 302 5.59 -17.94 2.43
C TRP A 302 5.94 -17.71 3.90
N GLN A 303 6.23 -18.78 4.60
CA GLN A 303 6.67 -18.72 6.00
C GLN A 303 7.90 -19.60 6.22
N ALA A 304 8.57 -19.38 7.33
CA ALA A 304 9.59 -20.31 7.82
C ALA A 304 8.99 -21.73 7.96
N PRO A 305 9.78 -22.77 7.79
CA PRO A 305 9.36 -24.17 7.95
C PRO A 305 8.69 -24.45 9.29
#